data_5fa2ec9563aaede44340bcdc30ccf529
#
_entry.id   5fa2ec9563aaede44340bcdc30ccf529
#
_cell.length_a   1.000
_cell.length_b   1.000
_cell.length_c   1.000
_cell.angle_alpha   90.00
_cell.angle_beta   90.00
_cell.angle_gamma   90.00
#
_symmetry.space_group_name_H-M   'P 1'
#
loop_
_entity.id
_entity.type
_entity.pdbx_description
1 polymer ?
#
loop_
_entity_poly.entity_id
_entity_poly.type
_entity_poly.pdbx_seq_one_letter_code
_entity_poly.pdbx_strand_id
1 'polypeptide(L)'
;TIEAHIRLGVDSRHADQQVRGAVVLPNGTGKTVRVCVFCKEDKYEAAQAAGAEFVGGQDLVDKIMKENWMDFDVVVASPDMMGLVGRLGKVLGPRGLMPNPKAGTVTPDVAKAVTEAKAGKIEYRLDKTNIIHCPIGKASFGADKLEENFTTLMEAIVKAKPAATKGTYLKSCTVTSTMGPGVHVTTSKYGV
;
A
#
# COMPACT_ATOMS: atom_id res chain seq x y z
N THR A 1 1.69 -6.03 -15.46
CA THR A 1 0.85 -5.37 -14.46
C THR A 1 0.02 -4.30 -15.14
N ILE A 2 -1.22 -4.11 -14.69
CA ILE A 2 -2.06 -2.97 -15.05
C ILE A 2 -2.03 -2.00 -13.89
N GLU A 3 -1.80 -0.72 -14.22
CA GLU A 3 -1.58 0.35 -13.25
C GLU A 3 -2.54 1.51 -13.51
N ALA A 4 -2.99 2.15 -12.45
CA ALA A 4 -3.80 3.36 -12.50
C ALA A 4 -2.98 4.56 -12.00
N HIS A 5 -3.02 5.65 -12.75
CA HIS A 5 -2.36 6.92 -12.43
C HIS A 5 -3.43 8.00 -12.32
N ILE A 6 -3.64 8.52 -11.12
CA ILE A 6 -4.76 9.39 -10.80
C ILE A 6 -4.20 10.73 -10.33
N ARG A 7 -4.42 11.77 -11.13
CA ARG A 7 -4.01 13.13 -10.80
C ARG A 7 -5.10 13.83 -9.98
N LEU A 8 -4.72 14.31 -8.82
CA LEU A 8 -5.60 14.98 -7.88
C LEU A 8 -5.44 16.50 -7.92
N GLY A 9 -6.52 17.21 -7.61
CA GLY A 9 -6.54 18.66 -7.47
C GLY A 9 -6.19 19.12 -6.06
N VAL A 10 -5.10 18.61 -5.49
CA VAL A 10 -4.59 18.93 -4.17
C VAL A 10 -3.16 19.49 -4.27
N ASP A 11 -2.64 20.06 -3.19
CA ASP A 11 -1.24 20.50 -3.12
C ASP A 11 -0.47 19.62 -2.13
N SER A 12 0.41 18.75 -2.68
CA SER A 12 1.23 17.81 -1.90
C SER A 12 2.24 18.48 -0.95
N ARG A 13 2.47 19.78 -1.08
CA ARG A 13 3.35 20.54 -0.17
C ARG A 13 2.71 20.79 1.19
N HIS A 14 1.38 20.77 1.26
CA HIS A 14 0.63 20.98 2.49
C HIS A 14 0.28 19.64 3.14
N ALA A 15 0.62 19.47 4.42
CA ALA A 15 0.41 18.23 5.15
C ALA A 15 -1.07 17.83 5.27
N ASP A 16 -1.98 18.81 5.33
CA ASP A 16 -3.43 18.65 5.39
C ASP A 16 -4.06 18.23 4.05
N GLN A 17 -3.32 18.40 2.94
CA GLN A 17 -3.74 17.97 1.59
C GLN A 17 -3.03 16.71 1.10
N GLN A 18 -2.22 16.08 1.94
CA GLN A 18 -1.57 14.80 1.64
C GLN A 18 -2.59 13.66 1.64
N VAL A 19 -2.79 13.04 0.47
CA VAL A 19 -3.64 11.86 0.32
C VAL A 19 -2.77 10.60 0.43
N ARG A 20 -3.01 9.83 1.49
CA ARG A 20 -2.33 8.57 1.74
C ARG A 20 -3.25 7.61 2.46
N GLY A 21 -3.26 6.35 2.04
CA GLY A 21 -4.05 5.31 2.66
C GLY A 21 -3.72 3.94 2.11
N ALA A 22 -4.54 2.99 2.46
CA ALA A 22 -4.47 1.64 1.92
C ALA A 22 -5.87 1.12 1.60
N VAL A 23 -5.95 0.23 0.65
CA VAL A 23 -7.19 -0.44 0.26
C VAL A 23 -6.90 -1.91 -0.05
N VAL A 24 -7.81 -2.78 0.32
CA VAL A 24 -7.77 -4.21 -0.04
C VAL A 24 -8.55 -4.37 -1.34
N LEU A 25 -7.87 -4.84 -2.38
CA LEU A 25 -8.52 -5.07 -3.68
C LEU A 25 -9.30 -6.39 -3.66
N PRO A 26 -10.56 -6.43 -4.13
CA PRO A 26 -11.40 -7.63 -4.06
C PRO A 26 -10.80 -8.83 -4.79
N ASN A 27 -10.11 -8.59 -5.91
CA ASN A 27 -9.48 -9.64 -6.71
C ASN A 27 -7.95 -9.75 -6.49
N GLY A 28 -7.42 -9.04 -5.48
CA GLY A 28 -5.98 -8.97 -5.22
C GLY A 28 -5.19 -8.27 -6.33
N THR A 29 -3.87 -8.37 -6.27
CA THR A 29 -2.94 -7.77 -7.26
C THR A 29 -2.35 -8.80 -8.22
N GLY A 30 -2.57 -10.10 -7.98
CA GLY A 30 -1.96 -11.20 -8.74
C GLY A 30 -0.45 -11.38 -8.46
N LYS A 31 0.05 -10.77 -7.39
CA LYS A 31 1.42 -10.96 -6.90
C LYS A 31 1.37 -11.76 -5.60
N THR A 32 2.19 -12.79 -5.50
CA THR A 32 2.44 -13.48 -4.23
C THR A 32 3.31 -12.60 -3.36
N VAL A 33 2.78 -12.15 -2.23
CA VAL A 33 3.44 -11.21 -1.33
C VAL A 33 4.08 -11.98 -0.18
N ARG A 34 5.37 -11.76 0.06
CA ARG A 34 6.10 -12.28 1.23
C ARG A 34 6.05 -11.24 2.33
N VAL A 35 5.50 -11.63 3.48
CA VAL A 35 5.25 -10.73 4.60
C VAL A 35 6.27 -10.97 5.72
N CYS A 36 6.94 -9.91 6.14
CA CYS A 36 7.81 -9.88 7.30
C CYS A 36 7.09 -9.17 8.46
N VAL A 37 7.02 -9.83 9.63
CA VAL A 37 6.31 -9.31 10.79
C VAL A 37 7.28 -9.07 11.94
N PHE A 38 7.28 -7.85 12.46
CA PHE A 38 7.97 -7.47 13.68
C PHE A 38 6.98 -7.41 14.84
N CYS A 39 7.02 -8.41 15.70
CA CYS A 39 6.18 -8.48 16.90
C CYS A 39 6.92 -9.12 18.07
N LYS A 40 6.30 -9.15 19.25
CA LYS A 40 6.80 -9.89 20.39
C LYS A 40 6.46 -11.38 20.26
N GLU A 41 7.15 -12.21 21.04
CA GLU A 41 7.03 -13.67 21.01
C GLU A 41 5.58 -14.17 21.23
N ASP A 42 4.80 -13.46 22.04
CA ASP A 42 3.37 -13.74 22.29
C ASP A 42 2.49 -13.73 21.04
N LYS A 43 2.94 -13.07 19.98
CA LYS A 43 2.21 -12.93 18.70
C LYS A 43 2.81 -13.73 17.54
N TYR A 44 3.90 -14.46 17.77
CA TYR A 44 4.57 -15.21 16.72
C TYR A 44 3.67 -16.27 16.10
N GLU A 45 3.00 -17.07 16.91
CA GLU A 45 2.09 -18.12 16.45
C GLU A 45 0.94 -17.55 15.62
N ALA A 46 0.33 -16.45 16.07
CA ALA A 46 -0.76 -15.81 15.36
C ALA A 46 -0.33 -15.26 14.00
N ALA A 47 0.86 -14.67 13.93
CA ALA A 47 1.41 -14.14 12.68
C ALA A 47 1.77 -15.27 11.70
N GLN A 48 2.35 -16.37 12.18
CA GLN A 48 2.67 -17.55 11.37
C GLN A 48 1.41 -18.26 10.89
N ALA A 49 0.41 -18.42 11.75
CA ALA A 49 -0.89 -19.01 11.38
C ALA A 49 -1.62 -18.19 10.31
N ALA A 50 -1.46 -16.86 10.32
CA ALA A 50 -1.97 -15.97 9.27
C ALA A 50 -1.19 -16.06 7.95
N GLY A 51 -0.06 -16.78 7.95
CA GLY A 51 0.75 -17.04 6.77
C GLY A 51 1.93 -16.09 6.56
N ALA A 52 2.43 -15.41 7.60
CA ALA A 52 3.67 -14.64 7.49
C ALA A 52 4.87 -15.57 7.23
N GLU A 53 5.71 -15.21 6.27
CA GLU A 53 6.93 -15.99 5.94
C GLU A 53 8.03 -15.75 6.95
N PHE A 54 8.13 -14.55 7.47
CA PHE A 54 9.18 -14.15 8.41
C PHE A 54 8.53 -13.44 9.61
N VAL A 55 8.77 -13.98 10.80
CA VAL A 55 8.27 -13.44 12.06
C VAL A 55 9.42 -13.36 13.04
N GLY A 56 9.62 -12.22 13.67
CA GLY A 56 10.68 -12.04 14.65
C GLY A 56 10.74 -10.65 15.26
N GLY A 57 11.75 -10.43 16.06
CA GLY A 57 12.01 -9.16 16.75
C GLY A 57 13.38 -8.58 16.41
N GLN A 58 14.26 -8.49 17.42
CA GLN A 58 15.61 -7.95 17.28
C GLN A 58 16.48 -8.77 16.33
N ASP A 59 16.31 -10.07 16.29
CA ASP A 59 17.00 -11.01 15.40
C ASP A 59 16.83 -10.67 13.91
N LEU A 60 15.60 -10.35 13.49
CA LEU A 60 15.31 -9.89 12.12
C LEU A 60 15.91 -8.52 11.84
N VAL A 61 15.89 -7.61 12.82
CA VAL A 61 16.53 -6.29 12.68
C VAL A 61 18.03 -6.46 12.44
N ASP A 62 18.68 -7.29 13.22
CA ASP A 62 20.11 -7.56 13.10
C ASP A 62 20.47 -8.22 11.76
N LYS A 63 19.64 -9.15 11.30
CA LYS A 63 19.80 -9.79 9.99
C LYS A 63 19.70 -8.78 8.84
N ILE A 64 18.71 -7.91 8.86
CA ILE A 64 18.55 -6.87 7.85
C ILE A 64 19.73 -5.89 7.87
N MET A 65 20.20 -5.49 9.05
CA MET A 65 21.31 -4.54 9.17
C MET A 65 22.67 -5.12 8.79
N LYS A 66 22.95 -6.38 9.16
CA LYS A 66 24.25 -7.03 8.95
C LYS A 66 24.39 -7.64 7.56
N GLU A 67 23.34 -8.31 7.10
CA GLU A 67 23.33 -9.07 5.84
C GLU A 67 22.65 -8.32 4.68
N ASN A 68 22.07 -7.14 4.95
CA ASN A 68 21.26 -6.40 3.98
C ASN A 68 20.13 -7.27 3.37
N TRP A 69 19.62 -8.20 4.20
CA TRP A 69 18.60 -9.16 3.79
C TRP A 69 17.25 -8.49 3.61
N MET A 70 16.63 -8.67 2.44
CA MET A 70 15.41 -7.98 2.02
C MET A 70 14.47 -8.90 1.20
N ASP A 71 14.40 -10.18 1.56
CA ASP A 71 13.59 -11.17 0.84
C ASP A 71 12.10 -11.12 1.19
N PHE A 72 11.56 -9.93 1.40
CA PHE A 72 10.16 -9.69 1.70
C PHE A 72 9.63 -8.50 0.90
N ASP A 73 8.31 -8.48 0.70
CA ASP A 73 7.62 -7.47 -0.11
C ASP A 73 6.78 -6.51 0.74
N VAL A 74 6.37 -6.93 1.94
CA VAL A 74 5.59 -6.11 2.89
C VAL A 74 6.14 -6.30 4.29
N VAL A 75 6.18 -5.22 5.06
CA VAL A 75 6.55 -5.24 6.48
C VAL A 75 5.35 -4.84 7.32
N VAL A 76 5.03 -5.68 8.29
CA VAL A 76 4.03 -5.42 9.33
C VAL A 76 4.75 -5.30 10.67
N ALA A 77 4.37 -4.36 11.49
CA ALA A 77 4.97 -4.18 12.81
C ALA A 77 3.89 -3.97 13.89
N SER A 78 4.12 -4.53 15.07
CA SER A 78 3.35 -4.11 16.24
C SER A 78 3.82 -2.73 16.72
N PRO A 79 2.95 -1.89 17.31
CA PRO A 79 3.33 -0.56 17.78
C PRO A 79 4.53 -0.58 18.74
N ASP A 80 4.63 -1.60 19.57
CA ASP A 80 5.71 -1.78 20.55
C ASP A 80 7.09 -1.97 19.89
N MET A 81 7.11 -2.56 18.68
CA MET A 81 8.35 -2.85 17.95
C MET A 81 8.81 -1.70 17.05
N MET A 82 8.01 -0.63 16.93
CA MET A 82 8.35 0.51 16.07
C MET A 82 9.65 1.21 16.47
N GLY A 83 10.03 1.18 17.74
CA GLY A 83 11.31 1.71 18.21
C GLY A 83 12.51 0.96 17.60
N LEU A 84 12.39 -0.34 17.44
CA LEU A 84 13.42 -1.19 16.81
C LEU A 84 13.39 -1.04 15.28
N VAL A 85 12.20 -1.11 14.68
CA VAL A 85 12.00 -0.95 13.23
C VAL A 85 12.42 0.44 12.74
N GLY A 86 12.31 1.47 13.59
CA GLY A 86 12.79 2.83 13.30
C GLY A 86 14.28 2.89 12.95
N ARG A 87 15.11 2.01 13.51
CA ARG A 87 16.53 1.89 13.16
C ARG A 87 16.75 1.44 11.72
N LEU A 88 15.80 0.70 11.16
CA LEU A 88 15.80 0.24 9.76
C LEU A 88 15.30 1.31 8.77
N GLY A 89 14.91 2.48 9.25
CA GLY A 89 14.34 3.54 8.40
C GLY A 89 15.21 3.95 7.23
N LYS A 90 16.55 3.93 7.40
CA LYS A 90 17.52 4.21 6.33
C LYS A 90 17.55 3.13 5.23
N VAL A 91 17.17 1.89 5.56
CA VAL A 91 17.17 0.74 4.65
C VAL A 91 15.78 0.52 4.06
N LEU A 92 14.74 0.52 4.89
CA LEU A 92 13.35 0.28 4.47
C LEU A 92 12.70 1.50 3.81
N GLY A 93 13.06 2.71 4.24
CA GLY A 93 12.48 3.96 3.75
C GLY A 93 12.62 4.18 2.26
N PRO A 94 13.84 4.12 1.67
CA PRO A 94 14.05 4.31 0.23
C PRO A 94 13.34 3.27 -0.64
N ARG A 95 13.08 2.07 -0.09
CA ARG A 95 12.38 0.98 -0.78
C ARG A 95 10.85 1.01 -0.60
N GLY A 96 10.33 1.96 0.20
CA GLY A 96 8.90 2.06 0.47
C GLY A 96 8.35 0.95 1.37
N LEU A 97 9.22 0.23 2.09
CA LEU A 97 8.84 -0.91 2.94
C LEU A 97 8.66 -0.52 4.42
N MET A 98 8.80 0.76 4.75
CA MET A 98 8.65 1.24 6.12
C MET A 98 7.20 1.12 6.60
N PRO A 99 6.92 0.39 7.70
CA PRO A 99 5.57 0.28 8.24
C PRO A 99 4.97 1.65 8.60
N ASN A 100 3.67 1.81 8.36
CA ASN A 100 2.96 3.04 8.61
C ASN A 100 1.57 2.79 9.20
N PRO A 101 1.18 3.51 10.28
CA PRO A 101 -0.17 3.42 10.85
C PRO A 101 -1.29 3.76 9.86
N LYS A 102 -1.07 4.76 8.99
CA LYS A 102 -2.07 5.18 7.97
C LYS A 102 -2.30 4.12 6.89
N ALA A 103 -1.29 3.29 6.61
CA ALA A 103 -1.41 2.14 5.72
C ALA A 103 -1.93 0.88 6.44
N GLY A 104 -2.12 0.95 7.76
CA GLY A 104 -2.55 -0.18 8.58
C GLY A 104 -1.52 -1.31 8.65
N THR A 105 -0.24 -1.00 8.41
CA THR A 105 0.89 -1.94 8.57
C THR A 105 1.53 -1.85 9.95
N VAL A 106 1.14 -0.84 10.75
CA VAL A 106 1.44 -0.76 12.19
C VAL A 106 0.14 -0.99 12.95
N THR A 107 0.00 -2.15 13.56
CA THR A 107 -1.23 -2.55 14.26
C THR A 107 -0.93 -3.53 15.38
N PRO A 108 -1.71 -3.51 16.47
CA PRO A 108 -1.64 -4.54 17.51
C PRO A 108 -2.12 -5.91 17.02
N ASP A 109 -2.99 -5.95 16.00
CA ASP A 109 -3.51 -7.16 15.38
C ASP A 109 -2.69 -7.49 14.12
N VAL A 110 -1.53 -8.13 14.34
CA VAL A 110 -0.61 -8.51 13.27
C VAL A 110 -1.17 -9.59 12.35
N ALA A 111 -2.00 -10.50 12.86
CA ALA A 111 -2.59 -11.59 12.08
C ALA A 111 -3.54 -11.04 11.01
N LYS A 112 -4.41 -10.11 11.40
CA LYS A 112 -5.32 -9.44 10.45
C LYS A 112 -4.55 -8.68 9.38
N ALA A 113 -3.49 -7.94 9.77
CA ALA A 113 -2.67 -7.19 8.81
C ALA A 113 -1.97 -8.09 7.79
N VAL A 114 -1.47 -9.26 8.23
CA VAL A 114 -0.88 -10.28 7.33
C VAL A 114 -1.92 -10.82 6.37
N THR A 115 -3.10 -11.18 6.85
CA THR A 115 -4.20 -11.67 6.02
C THR A 115 -4.62 -10.65 4.96
N GLU A 116 -4.77 -9.38 5.34
CA GLU A 116 -5.10 -8.29 4.42
C GLU A 116 -3.98 -8.07 3.38
N ALA A 117 -2.71 -8.10 3.79
CA ALA A 117 -1.57 -7.95 2.89
C ALA A 117 -1.56 -9.06 1.83
N LYS A 118 -1.85 -10.30 2.23
CA LYS A 118 -1.94 -11.45 1.32
C LYS A 118 -3.20 -11.42 0.44
N ALA A 119 -4.29 -10.84 0.92
CA ALA A 119 -5.51 -10.63 0.14
C ALA A 119 -5.37 -9.58 -0.97
N GLY A 120 -4.25 -8.86 -1.03
CA GLY A 120 -4.00 -7.85 -2.05
C GLY A 120 -4.22 -6.42 -1.57
N LYS A 121 -3.88 -6.14 -0.32
CA LYS A 121 -3.83 -4.77 0.20
C LYS A 121 -2.74 -3.98 -0.51
N ILE A 122 -3.12 -2.85 -1.08
CA ILE A 122 -2.21 -1.89 -1.69
C ILE A 122 -2.19 -0.60 -0.88
N GLU A 123 -1.03 0.04 -0.81
CA GLU A 123 -0.88 1.38 -0.27
C GLU A 123 -0.91 2.39 -1.42
N TYR A 124 -1.64 3.49 -1.24
CA TYR A 124 -1.59 4.62 -2.16
C TYR A 124 -1.06 5.85 -1.45
N ARG A 125 -0.23 6.59 -2.15
CA ARG A 125 0.40 7.81 -1.66
C ARG A 125 0.50 8.85 -2.78
N LEU A 126 0.16 10.08 -2.46
CA LEU A 126 0.34 11.22 -3.34
C LEU A 126 1.84 11.51 -3.54
N ASP A 127 2.27 11.68 -4.77
CA ASP A 127 3.61 12.10 -5.10
C ASP A 127 3.76 13.64 -5.11
N LYS A 128 4.96 14.12 -5.45
CA LYS A 128 5.24 15.57 -5.53
C LYS A 128 4.52 16.27 -6.69
N THR A 129 4.05 15.52 -7.67
CA THR A 129 3.32 16.01 -8.86
C THR A 129 1.81 15.90 -8.69
N ASN A 130 1.35 15.54 -7.48
CA ASN A 130 -0.05 15.36 -7.10
C ASN A 130 -0.72 14.18 -7.85
N ILE A 131 0.04 13.13 -8.12
CA ILE A 131 -0.44 11.92 -8.76
C ILE A 131 -0.31 10.74 -7.79
N ILE A 132 -1.31 9.87 -7.80
CA ILE A 132 -1.29 8.57 -7.14
C ILE A 132 -1.02 7.52 -8.20
N HIS A 133 -0.05 6.65 -7.93
CA HIS A 133 0.33 5.52 -8.79
C HIS A 133 0.05 4.22 -8.07
N CYS A 134 -0.88 3.39 -8.59
CA CYS A 134 -1.28 2.13 -7.96
C CYS A 134 -1.41 1.00 -8.97
N PRO A 135 -0.93 -0.21 -8.65
CA PRO A 135 -1.26 -1.40 -9.40
C PRO A 135 -2.71 -1.80 -9.12
N ILE A 136 -3.45 -2.17 -10.16
CA ILE A 136 -4.84 -2.67 -10.03
C ILE A 136 -4.97 -4.15 -10.38
N GLY A 137 -3.92 -4.78 -10.87
CA GLY A 137 -3.91 -6.20 -11.15
C GLY A 137 -2.99 -6.60 -12.30
N LYS A 138 -3.22 -7.77 -12.84
CA LYS A 138 -2.52 -8.33 -13.99
C LYS A 138 -3.42 -8.32 -15.22
N ALA A 139 -2.84 -8.19 -16.40
CA ALA A 139 -3.58 -8.28 -17.66
C ALA A 139 -4.36 -9.60 -17.80
N SER A 140 -3.85 -10.67 -17.19
CA SER A 140 -4.50 -11.99 -17.14
C SER A 140 -5.78 -12.06 -16.32
N PHE A 141 -6.11 -11.03 -15.53
CA PHE A 141 -7.34 -11.01 -14.73
C PHE A 141 -8.62 -10.87 -15.59
N GLY A 142 -8.49 -10.26 -16.76
CA GLY A 142 -9.64 -9.86 -17.57
C GLY A 142 -10.24 -8.52 -17.13
N ALA A 143 -11.11 -7.97 -17.98
CA ALA A 143 -11.68 -6.64 -17.79
C ALA A 143 -12.51 -6.52 -16.51
N ASP A 144 -13.38 -7.49 -16.24
CA ASP A 144 -14.33 -7.43 -15.11
C ASP A 144 -13.64 -7.31 -13.76
N LYS A 145 -12.65 -8.16 -13.50
CA LYS A 145 -11.87 -8.14 -12.24
C LYS A 145 -11.03 -6.86 -12.09
N LEU A 146 -10.50 -6.35 -13.21
CA LEU A 146 -9.75 -5.09 -13.20
C LEU A 146 -10.68 -3.90 -12.96
N GLU A 147 -11.91 -3.92 -13.49
CA GLU A 147 -12.89 -2.88 -13.24
C GLU A 147 -13.35 -2.85 -11.79
N GLU A 148 -13.58 -4.01 -11.16
CA GLU A 148 -13.92 -4.09 -9.74
C GLU A 148 -12.80 -3.54 -8.86
N ASN A 149 -11.54 -3.95 -9.11
CA ASN A 149 -10.38 -3.46 -8.40
C ASN A 149 -10.20 -1.94 -8.58
N PHE A 150 -10.36 -1.46 -9.81
CA PHE A 150 -10.26 -0.04 -10.12
C PHE A 150 -11.36 0.78 -9.43
N THR A 151 -12.60 0.29 -9.45
CA THR A 151 -13.74 0.96 -8.79
C THR A 151 -13.51 1.05 -7.29
N THR A 152 -13.08 -0.05 -6.64
CA THR A 152 -12.75 -0.07 -5.21
C THR A 152 -11.63 0.92 -4.85
N LEU A 153 -10.59 1.01 -5.67
CA LEU A 153 -9.52 1.98 -5.51
C LEU A 153 -10.04 3.42 -5.64
N MET A 154 -10.84 3.70 -6.67
CA MET A 154 -11.39 5.03 -6.91
C MET A 154 -12.31 5.49 -5.78
N GLU A 155 -13.18 4.62 -5.28
CA GLU A 155 -14.05 4.91 -4.12
C GLU A 155 -13.22 5.22 -2.87
N ALA A 156 -12.16 4.47 -2.61
CA ALA A 156 -11.26 4.73 -1.49
C ALA A 156 -10.56 6.09 -1.61
N ILE A 157 -10.11 6.47 -2.81
CA ILE A 157 -9.47 7.77 -3.06
C ILE A 157 -10.47 8.93 -2.93
N VAL A 158 -11.67 8.77 -3.45
CA VAL A 158 -12.76 9.76 -3.34
C VAL A 158 -13.13 9.97 -1.86
N LYS A 159 -13.27 8.88 -1.11
CA LYS A 159 -13.56 8.92 0.33
C LYS A 159 -12.43 9.59 1.15
N ALA A 160 -11.19 9.49 0.67
CA ALA A 160 -10.03 10.11 1.29
C ALA A 160 -9.83 11.60 0.92
N LYS A 161 -10.80 12.23 0.22
CA LYS A 161 -10.74 13.63 -0.18
C LYS A 161 -10.51 14.54 1.04
N PRO A 162 -9.42 15.33 1.07
CA PRO A 162 -9.19 16.29 2.14
C PRO A 162 -10.24 17.40 2.16
N ALA A 163 -10.68 17.83 3.34
CA ALA A 163 -11.63 18.94 3.48
C ALA A 163 -11.09 20.27 2.94
N ALA A 164 -9.76 20.44 2.95
CA ALA A 164 -9.08 21.61 2.43
C ALA A 164 -9.03 21.68 0.89
N THR A 165 -9.50 20.65 0.18
CA THR A 165 -9.47 20.61 -1.29
C THR A 165 -10.45 21.62 -1.88
N LYS A 166 -9.93 22.52 -2.72
CA LYS A 166 -10.72 23.51 -3.46
C LYS A 166 -10.81 23.12 -4.94
N GLY A 167 -12.01 23.22 -5.52
CA GLY A 167 -12.25 22.90 -6.94
C GLY A 167 -12.32 21.40 -7.22
N THR A 168 -12.00 21.03 -8.47
CA THR A 168 -12.09 19.65 -8.94
C THR A 168 -11.03 18.75 -8.31
N TYR A 169 -11.46 17.73 -7.58
CA TYR A 169 -10.56 16.79 -6.88
C TYR A 169 -9.89 15.81 -7.84
N LEU A 170 -10.67 15.13 -8.70
CA LEU A 170 -10.14 14.22 -9.71
C LEU A 170 -9.88 14.97 -11.01
N LYS A 171 -8.62 15.28 -11.32
CA LYS A 171 -8.27 16.03 -12.54
C LYS A 171 -8.14 15.15 -13.77
N SER A 172 -7.50 14.01 -13.64
CA SER A 172 -7.37 13.04 -14.73
C SER A 172 -7.07 11.65 -14.16
N CYS A 173 -7.46 10.64 -14.90
CA CYS A 173 -7.12 9.26 -14.61
C CYS A 173 -6.62 8.59 -15.87
N THR A 174 -5.54 7.84 -15.77
CA THR A 174 -4.95 7.07 -16.88
C THR A 174 -4.67 5.66 -16.40
N VAL A 175 -5.06 4.69 -17.19
CA VAL A 175 -4.76 3.27 -16.96
C VAL A 175 -3.78 2.80 -18.01
N THR A 176 -2.77 2.06 -17.62
CA THR A 176 -1.74 1.55 -18.53
C THR A 176 -1.25 0.17 -18.11
N SER A 177 -0.72 -0.57 -19.08
CA SER A 177 0.14 -1.73 -18.80
C SER A 177 1.58 -1.25 -18.63
N THR A 178 2.44 -2.07 -18.01
CA THR A 178 3.84 -1.71 -17.69
C THR A 178 4.63 -1.13 -18.88
N MET A 179 4.42 -1.64 -20.08
CA MET A 179 5.08 -1.20 -21.31
C MET A 179 4.09 -0.73 -22.39
N GLY A 180 2.83 -0.54 -22.04
CA GLY A 180 1.78 -0.15 -22.97
C GLY A 180 1.53 1.36 -23.01
N PRO A 181 0.71 1.81 -23.95
CA PRO A 181 0.27 3.20 -23.99
C PRO A 181 -0.68 3.51 -22.83
N GLY A 182 -0.71 4.77 -22.39
CA GLY A 182 -1.67 5.27 -21.41
C GLY A 182 -3.05 5.45 -22.03
N VAL A 183 -4.07 4.88 -21.39
CA VAL A 183 -5.47 5.04 -21.78
C VAL A 183 -6.17 5.96 -20.79
N HIS A 184 -6.72 7.07 -21.24
CA HIS A 184 -7.46 7.99 -20.40
C HIS A 184 -8.83 7.41 -20.03
N VAL A 185 -9.16 7.51 -18.74
CA VAL A 185 -10.44 7.07 -18.18
C VAL A 185 -11.22 8.28 -17.71
N THR A 186 -12.49 8.32 -18.08
CA THR A 186 -13.40 9.40 -17.67
C THR A 186 -13.72 9.28 -16.18
N THR A 187 -13.48 10.36 -15.44
CA THR A 187 -13.67 10.40 -13.98
C THR A 187 -15.06 10.91 -13.56
N SER A 188 -15.89 11.37 -14.48
CA SER A 188 -17.22 11.93 -14.22
C SER A 188 -18.17 10.96 -13.51
N LYS A 189 -17.98 9.65 -13.66
CA LYS A 189 -18.74 8.61 -12.94
C LYS A 189 -18.57 8.69 -11.41
N TYR A 190 -17.45 9.24 -10.95
CA TYR A 190 -17.12 9.32 -9.52
C TYR A 190 -17.45 10.68 -8.88
N GLY A 191 -18.00 11.64 -9.64
CA GLY A 191 -18.77 12.79 -9.17
C GLY A 191 -18.08 13.80 -8.25
N VAL A 192 -16.74 14.00 -8.37
CA VAL A 192 -16.01 14.86 -7.42
C VAL A 192 -15.18 15.92 -8.10
#